data_f1f472928a59ff83a5af25ff8d7c51f9
#
_entry.id   f1f472928a59ff83a5af25ff8d7c51f9
#
_cell.length_a   1.000
_cell.length_b   1.000
_cell.length_c   1.000
_cell.angle_alpha   90.00
_cell.angle_beta   90.00
_cell.angle_gamma   90.00
#
_symmetry.space_group_name_H-M   'P 1'
#
loop_
_entity.id
_entity.type
_entity.pdbx_description
1 polymer ?
#
loop_
_entity_poly.entity_id
_entity_poly.type
_entity_poly.pdbx_seq_one_letter_code
_entity_poly.pdbx_strand_id
1 'polypeptide(L)'
;MEKANHSCEHALAPFVSTLFNAVTERDDRPVVIVCFGTTAISGDALGPMVGSLLVDKYDVPAFVYGTQENTVNGKNMKDWLSFIKTVHEGAIFVAVDASLGKKDKVGEVVIREDGVCPSGVTGKTKRFGDIGILGIVAQNHGDALMQLLTVSPLNVSTLADKIAILIKNAV
;
A
#
# COMPACT_ATOMS: atom_id res chain seq x y z
N MET A 1 -7.47 -26.21 2.32
CA MET A 1 -6.39 -25.21 2.08
C MET A 1 -6.71 -23.81 2.63
N GLU A 2 -7.79 -23.65 3.36
CA GLU A 2 -8.28 -22.37 3.93
C GLU A 2 -7.70 -21.98 5.31
N LYS A 3 -7.12 -22.91 6.05
CA LYS A 3 -6.68 -22.66 7.45
C LYS A 3 -5.36 -21.90 7.60
N ALA A 4 -4.51 -21.82 6.57
CA ALA A 4 -3.22 -21.17 6.66
C ALA A 4 -3.29 -19.63 6.47
N ASN A 5 -4.30 -19.15 5.74
CA ASN A 5 -4.48 -17.72 5.43
C ASN A 5 -5.03 -16.92 6.63
N HIS A 6 -5.93 -17.54 7.42
CA HIS A 6 -6.57 -16.86 8.57
C HIS A 6 -5.63 -16.57 9.73
N SER A 7 -4.56 -17.38 9.88
CA SER A 7 -3.60 -17.18 10.98
C SER A 7 -2.64 -16.01 10.76
N CYS A 8 -2.36 -15.67 9.49
CA CYS A 8 -1.47 -14.54 9.18
C CYS A 8 -2.17 -13.19 9.32
N GLU A 9 -3.46 -13.12 8.97
CA GLU A 9 -4.29 -11.91 9.15
C GLU A 9 -4.46 -11.53 10.61
N HIS A 10 -4.68 -12.50 11.49
CA HIS A 10 -4.75 -12.27 12.94
C HIS A 10 -3.42 -11.81 13.57
N ALA A 11 -2.28 -12.16 12.99
CA ALA A 11 -0.98 -11.74 13.50
C ALA A 11 -0.58 -10.31 13.06
N LEU A 12 -1.06 -9.86 11.89
CA LEU A 12 -0.72 -8.54 11.35
C LEU A 12 -1.64 -7.41 11.88
N ALA A 13 -2.91 -7.70 12.14
CA ALA A 13 -3.85 -6.71 12.64
C ALA A 13 -3.41 -6.05 13.97
N PRO A 14 -2.94 -6.77 15.00
CA PRO A 14 -2.42 -6.16 16.22
C PRO A 14 -1.17 -5.30 15.96
N PHE A 15 -0.31 -5.71 15.03
CA PHE A 15 0.90 -4.95 14.69
C PHE A 15 0.55 -3.65 13.96
N VAL A 16 -0.39 -3.70 13.00
CA VAL A 16 -0.90 -2.50 12.30
C VAL A 16 -1.56 -1.56 13.31
N SER A 17 -2.44 -2.05 14.17
CA SER A 17 -3.07 -1.25 15.21
C SER A 17 -2.05 -0.66 16.18
N THR A 18 -1.04 -1.43 16.60
CA THR A 18 0.02 -0.93 17.49
C THR A 18 0.84 0.16 16.80
N LEU A 19 1.19 -0.03 15.52
CA LEU A 19 1.95 0.95 14.76
C LEU A 19 1.14 2.23 14.54
N PHE A 20 -0.13 2.09 14.15
CA PHE A 20 -1.04 3.23 14.04
C PHE A 20 -1.23 3.94 15.38
N ASN A 21 -1.52 3.22 16.44
CA ASN A 21 -1.66 3.80 17.78
C ASN A 21 -0.38 4.51 18.21
N ALA A 22 0.80 3.92 18.03
CA ALA A 22 2.07 4.54 18.37
C ALA A 22 2.33 5.85 17.59
N VAL A 23 1.83 5.94 16.37
CA VAL A 23 1.97 7.13 15.54
C VAL A 23 0.83 8.13 15.85
N THR A 24 -0.40 7.67 16.14
CA THR A 24 -1.59 8.51 16.38
C THR A 24 -1.79 8.90 17.84
N GLU A 25 -1.36 8.10 18.83
CA GLU A 25 -1.51 8.42 20.27
C GLU A 25 -0.77 9.70 20.71
N ARG A 26 0.06 10.27 19.82
CA ARG A 26 0.85 11.46 20.15
C ARG A 26 0.19 12.78 19.82
N ASP A 27 -0.82 12.82 18.92
CA ASP A 27 -1.47 14.06 18.51
C ASP A 27 -2.73 13.80 17.65
N ASP A 28 -3.68 14.75 17.62
CA ASP A 28 -4.82 14.79 16.69
C ASP A 28 -4.41 15.03 15.22
N ARG A 29 -3.28 14.46 14.78
CA ARG A 29 -2.77 14.63 13.42
C ARG A 29 -3.60 13.85 12.41
N PRO A 30 -3.96 14.45 11.27
CA PRO A 30 -4.70 13.74 10.24
C PRO A 30 -3.87 12.60 9.66
N VAL A 31 -4.52 11.51 9.31
CA VAL A 31 -3.91 10.39 8.58
C VAL A 31 -4.10 10.61 7.08
N VAL A 32 -3.02 10.47 6.32
CA VAL A 32 -3.00 10.58 4.86
C VAL A 32 -2.46 9.28 4.28
N ILE A 33 -3.28 8.59 3.51
CA ILE A 33 -2.93 7.31 2.87
C ILE A 33 -2.61 7.59 1.41
N VAL A 34 -1.42 7.20 0.95
CA VAL A 34 -0.99 7.33 -0.44
C VAL A 34 -0.74 5.95 -1.03
N CYS A 35 -1.59 5.57 -1.98
CA CYS A 35 -1.56 4.28 -2.67
C CYS A 35 -0.85 4.44 -4.01
N PHE A 36 0.34 3.87 -4.14
CA PHE A 36 1.17 3.98 -5.34
C PHE A 36 0.86 2.88 -6.34
N GLY A 37 0.97 3.21 -7.63
CA GLY A 37 0.87 2.26 -8.72
C GLY A 37 0.05 2.76 -9.91
N THR A 38 -0.18 1.87 -10.89
CA THR A 38 -0.97 2.17 -12.08
C THR A 38 -1.90 1.00 -12.44
N THR A 39 -3.09 1.32 -12.93
CA THR A 39 -4.05 0.31 -13.43
C THR A 39 -3.64 -0.32 -14.76
N ALA A 40 -2.62 0.24 -15.45
CA ALA A 40 -2.12 -0.29 -16.72
C ALA A 40 -1.28 -1.58 -16.58
N ILE A 41 -0.82 -1.91 -15.38
CA ILE A 41 0.02 -3.08 -15.08
C ILE A 41 -0.63 -3.86 -13.94
N SER A 42 -0.96 -5.14 -14.17
CA SER A 42 -1.77 -5.93 -13.25
C SER A 42 -1.21 -5.93 -11.82
N GLY A 43 0.06 -6.26 -11.62
CA GLY A 43 0.66 -6.29 -10.28
C GLY A 43 0.76 -4.92 -9.63
N ASP A 44 0.98 -3.87 -10.42
CA ASP A 44 1.11 -2.48 -9.95
C ASP A 44 -0.25 -1.82 -9.65
N ALA A 45 -1.35 -2.48 -10.03
CA ALA A 45 -2.71 -2.04 -9.72
C ALA A 45 -3.09 -2.23 -8.24
N LEU A 46 -2.27 -2.90 -7.43
CA LEU A 46 -2.53 -3.17 -6.01
C LEU A 46 -2.85 -1.90 -5.22
N GLY A 47 -1.97 -0.90 -5.27
CA GLY A 47 -2.16 0.36 -4.56
C GLY A 47 -3.46 1.08 -4.97
N PRO A 48 -3.68 1.37 -6.26
CA PRO A 48 -4.93 1.93 -6.75
C PRO A 48 -6.19 1.18 -6.34
N MET A 49 -6.17 -0.16 -6.33
CA MET A 49 -7.29 -0.97 -5.85
C MET A 49 -7.54 -0.78 -4.35
N VAL A 50 -6.48 -0.77 -3.53
CA VAL A 50 -6.59 -0.47 -2.09
C VAL A 50 -7.20 0.91 -1.89
N GLY A 51 -6.70 1.94 -2.60
CA GLY A 51 -7.20 3.30 -2.50
C GLY A 51 -8.70 3.41 -2.80
N SER A 52 -9.16 2.79 -3.90
CA SER A 52 -10.60 2.74 -4.23
C SER A 52 -11.41 2.00 -3.17
N LEU A 53 -10.93 0.87 -2.64
CA LEU A 53 -11.63 0.15 -1.58
C LEU A 53 -11.78 0.99 -0.30
N LEU A 54 -10.75 1.73 0.08
CA LEU A 54 -10.77 2.58 1.27
C LEU A 54 -11.78 3.74 1.13
N VAL A 55 -11.90 4.32 -0.06
CA VAL A 55 -12.85 5.42 -0.33
C VAL A 55 -14.25 4.90 -0.56
N ASP A 56 -14.44 3.98 -1.52
CA ASP A 56 -15.75 3.65 -2.06
C ASP A 56 -16.49 2.61 -1.21
N LYS A 57 -15.76 1.71 -0.55
CA LYS A 57 -16.35 0.59 0.20
C LYS A 57 -16.29 0.79 1.71
N TYR A 58 -15.20 1.34 2.22
CA TYR A 58 -14.96 1.40 3.67
C TYR A 58 -15.12 2.79 4.28
N ASP A 59 -15.12 3.85 3.46
CA ASP A 59 -15.29 5.25 3.89
C ASP A 59 -14.43 5.57 5.15
N VAL A 60 -13.11 5.28 5.03
CA VAL A 60 -12.19 5.42 6.17
C VAL A 60 -12.02 6.89 6.57
N PRO A 61 -11.86 7.23 7.86
CA PRO A 61 -11.67 8.60 8.35
C PRO A 61 -10.23 9.10 8.10
N ALA A 62 -9.77 9.04 6.84
CA ALA A 62 -8.44 9.44 6.40
C ALA A 62 -8.50 10.07 5.01
N PHE A 63 -7.51 10.90 4.68
CA PHE A 63 -7.34 11.39 3.30
C PHE A 63 -6.67 10.32 2.46
N VAL A 64 -7.30 9.89 1.36
CA VAL A 64 -6.81 8.82 0.50
C VAL A 64 -6.44 9.37 -0.88
N TYR A 65 -5.22 9.11 -1.32
CA TYR A 65 -4.69 9.45 -2.66
C TYR A 65 -4.22 8.20 -3.37
N GLY A 66 -4.42 8.13 -4.67
CA GLY A 66 -4.05 6.98 -5.48
C GLY A 66 -5.15 5.93 -5.58
N THR A 67 -6.32 6.33 -6.10
CA THR A 67 -7.41 5.42 -6.46
C THR A 67 -7.26 4.90 -7.90
N GLN A 68 -8.12 3.98 -8.32
CA GLN A 68 -8.14 3.48 -9.71
C GLN A 68 -8.48 4.57 -10.73
N GLU A 69 -9.26 5.59 -10.34
CA GLU A 69 -9.59 6.74 -11.19
C GLU A 69 -8.46 7.77 -11.23
N ASN A 70 -7.77 7.98 -10.11
CA ASN A 70 -6.74 8.99 -9.94
C ASN A 70 -5.45 8.38 -9.37
N THR A 71 -4.72 7.66 -10.20
CA THR A 71 -3.52 6.94 -9.77
C THR A 71 -2.35 7.87 -9.42
N VAL A 72 -1.58 7.50 -8.39
CA VAL A 72 -0.27 8.10 -8.07
C VAL A 72 0.81 7.13 -8.53
N ASN A 73 1.48 7.45 -9.63
CA ASN A 73 2.41 6.55 -10.32
C ASN A 73 3.70 7.28 -10.72
N GLY A 74 4.65 6.57 -11.28
CA GLY A 74 5.97 7.09 -11.63
C GLY A 74 5.98 8.34 -12.54
N LYS A 75 4.89 8.63 -13.26
CA LYS A 75 4.81 9.80 -14.16
C LYS A 75 4.37 11.08 -13.43
N ASN A 76 3.50 10.96 -12.41
CA ASN A 76 2.89 12.09 -11.71
C ASN A 76 3.24 12.16 -10.22
N MET A 77 3.91 11.16 -9.69
CA MET A 77 4.20 11.02 -8.26
C MET A 77 4.90 12.24 -7.66
N LYS A 78 5.84 12.84 -8.37
CA LYS A 78 6.60 14.00 -7.86
C LYS A 78 5.66 15.17 -7.53
N ASP A 79 4.73 15.48 -8.43
CA ASP A 79 3.80 16.59 -8.29
C ASP A 79 2.76 16.27 -7.21
N TRP A 80 2.22 15.04 -7.21
CA TRP A 80 1.32 14.56 -6.17
C TRP A 80 1.94 14.66 -4.78
N LEU A 81 3.15 14.13 -4.57
CA LEU A 81 3.79 14.15 -3.26
C LEU A 81 4.14 15.57 -2.79
N SER A 82 4.50 16.47 -3.71
CA SER A 82 4.70 17.88 -3.39
C SER A 82 3.39 18.52 -2.91
N PHE A 83 2.30 18.33 -3.65
CA PHE A 83 0.97 18.83 -3.30
C PHE A 83 0.50 18.26 -1.94
N ILE A 84 0.52 16.94 -1.79
CA ILE A 84 0.03 16.24 -0.59
C ILE A 84 0.77 16.72 0.67
N LYS A 85 2.11 16.84 0.60
CA LYS A 85 2.91 17.32 1.74
C LYS A 85 2.63 18.78 2.09
N THR A 86 2.31 19.61 1.11
CA THR A 86 1.97 21.03 1.34
C THR A 86 0.58 21.17 1.97
N VAL A 87 -0.40 20.42 1.47
CA VAL A 87 -1.78 20.49 1.95
C VAL A 87 -1.96 19.84 3.33
N HIS A 88 -1.18 18.80 3.61
CA HIS A 88 -1.27 18.02 4.85
C HIS A 88 0.02 18.13 5.67
N GLU A 89 0.47 19.36 5.90
CA GLU A 89 1.66 19.58 6.73
C GLU A 89 1.43 19.02 8.14
N GLY A 90 2.40 18.24 8.62
CA GLY A 90 2.32 17.59 9.94
C GLY A 90 1.45 16.33 10.01
N ALA A 91 0.82 15.91 8.91
CA ALA A 91 0.04 14.66 8.88
C ALA A 91 0.92 13.42 9.07
N ILE A 92 0.26 12.31 9.41
CA ILE A 92 0.85 10.98 9.41
C ILE A 92 0.64 10.37 8.02
N PHE A 93 1.73 10.02 7.35
CA PHE A 93 1.70 9.47 6.00
C PHE A 93 1.82 7.94 6.01
N VAL A 94 0.78 7.27 5.53
CA VAL A 94 0.78 5.83 5.27
C VAL A 94 0.93 5.60 3.77
N ALA A 95 1.93 4.85 3.38
CA ALA A 95 2.22 4.54 1.98
C ALA A 95 1.88 3.08 1.67
N VAL A 96 1.12 2.84 0.60
CA VAL A 96 0.76 1.51 0.12
C VAL A 96 1.36 1.29 -1.27
N ASP A 97 2.03 0.16 -1.48
CA ASP A 97 2.66 -0.16 -2.77
C ASP A 97 2.71 -1.67 -3.02
N ALA A 98 2.80 -2.07 -4.28
CA ALA A 98 3.10 -3.43 -4.68
C ALA A 98 4.60 -3.73 -4.54
N SER A 99 4.93 -4.97 -4.23
CA SER A 99 6.33 -5.39 -4.15
C SER A 99 6.52 -6.80 -4.72
N LEU A 100 7.73 -7.06 -5.17
CA LEU A 100 8.21 -8.40 -5.51
C LEU A 100 8.96 -8.98 -4.31
N GLY A 101 8.80 -10.28 -4.06
CA GLY A 101 9.42 -10.94 -2.92
C GLY A 101 9.89 -12.36 -3.21
N LYS A 102 10.20 -13.13 -2.18
CA LYS A 102 10.48 -14.56 -2.32
C LYS A 102 9.20 -15.29 -2.72
N LYS A 103 9.33 -16.44 -3.39
CA LYS A 103 8.21 -17.26 -3.88
C LYS A 103 7.21 -17.65 -2.78
N ASP A 104 7.73 -18.02 -1.62
CA ASP A 104 6.96 -18.41 -0.44
C ASP A 104 6.26 -17.24 0.27
N LYS A 105 6.59 -16.00 -0.12
CA LYS A 105 6.04 -14.77 0.43
C LYS A 105 4.98 -14.10 -0.46
N VAL A 106 4.71 -14.65 -1.63
CA VAL A 106 3.69 -14.11 -2.53
C VAL A 106 2.30 -14.21 -1.87
N GLY A 107 1.56 -13.09 -1.85
CA GLY A 107 0.27 -12.94 -1.17
C GLY A 107 0.37 -12.49 0.30
N GLU A 108 1.60 -12.28 0.82
CA GLU A 108 1.81 -11.69 2.14
C GLU A 108 1.79 -10.16 2.11
N VAL A 109 1.46 -9.57 3.25
CA VAL A 109 1.56 -8.12 3.51
C VAL A 109 2.76 -7.89 4.42
N VAL A 110 3.61 -6.93 4.06
CA VAL A 110 4.78 -6.51 4.82
C VAL A 110 4.58 -5.07 5.27
N ILE A 111 4.77 -4.80 6.56
CA ILE A 111 4.67 -3.46 7.14
C ILE A 111 6.08 -2.96 7.47
N ARG A 112 6.31 -1.68 7.23
CA ARG A 112 7.58 -0.98 7.47
C ARG A 112 7.36 0.32 8.23
N GLU A 113 8.24 0.62 9.16
CA GLU A 113 8.22 1.85 9.97
C GLU A 113 8.83 3.06 9.24
N ASP A 114 9.40 2.86 8.05
CA ASP A 114 10.12 3.88 7.30
C ASP A 114 9.51 4.15 5.91
N GLY A 115 8.23 3.81 5.73
CA GLY A 115 7.49 4.00 4.49
C GLY A 115 7.89 3.04 3.36
N VAL A 116 7.58 3.41 2.12
CA VAL A 116 7.89 2.64 0.91
C VAL A 116 8.82 3.40 -0.03
N CYS A 117 9.44 2.68 -0.95
CA CYS A 117 10.19 3.26 -2.06
C CYS A 117 9.40 3.05 -3.35
N PRO A 118 8.53 3.99 -3.76
CA PRO A 118 7.53 3.76 -4.79
C PRO A 118 8.06 3.65 -6.23
N SER A 119 9.35 3.72 -6.44
CA SER A 119 9.96 3.59 -7.77
C SER A 119 10.76 2.30 -7.94
N GLY A 120 10.27 1.19 -7.41
CA GLY A 120 10.96 -0.09 -7.40
C GLY A 120 11.57 -0.56 -8.73
N VAL A 121 11.13 -0.02 -9.87
CA VAL A 121 11.66 -0.36 -11.20
C VAL A 121 12.82 0.56 -11.63
N THR A 122 12.92 1.78 -11.11
CA THR A 122 13.94 2.77 -11.53
C THR A 122 15.01 3.09 -10.48
N GLY A 123 14.91 2.54 -9.28
CA GLY A 123 16.01 2.46 -8.30
C GLY A 123 16.51 3.75 -7.64
N LYS A 124 15.84 4.90 -7.76
CA LYS A 124 16.38 6.19 -7.26
C LYS A 124 15.40 7.09 -6.50
N THR A 125 14.33 6.60 -5.94
CA THR A 125 13.44 7.45 -5.13
C THR A 125 13.73 7.33 -3.64
N LYS A 126 13.58 8.48 -2.96
CA LYS A 126 13.58 8.53 -1.50
C LYS A 126 12.34 7.82 -0.99
N ARG A 127 12.42 7.20 0.19
CA ARG A 127 11.28 6.63 0.89
C ARG A 127 10.22 7.70 1.16
N PHE A 128 8.97 7.28 1.11
CA PHE A 128 7.82 8.12 1.43
C PHE A 128 6.93 7.39 2.45
N GLY A 129 6.45 8.16 3.39
CA GLY A 129 5.54 7.72 4.46
C GLY A 129 6.27 7.46 5.79
N ASP A 130 5.54 7.62 6.86
CA ASP A 130 5.95 7.22 8.21
C ASP A 130 5.74 5.71 8.36
N ILE A 131 4.69 5.18 7.72
CA ILE A 131 4.35 3.77 7.67
C ILE A 131 4.29 3.31 6.21
N GLY A 132 4.90 2.18 5.91
CA GLY A 132 4.82 1.51 4.60
C GLY A 132 4.07 0.19 4.68
N ILE A 133 3.14 -0.03 3.77
CA ILE A 133 2.41 -1.29 3.61
C ILE A 133 2.69 -1.82 2.21
N LEU A 134 3.37 -2.95 2.14
CA LEU A 134 3.75 -3.59 0.88
C LEU A 134 2.98 -4.90 0.68
N GLY A 135 2.30 -5.04 -0.44
CA GLY A 135 1.75 -6.32 -0.86
C GLY A 135 2.71 -7.07 -1.78
N ILE A 136 3.10 -8.28 -1.42
CA ILE A 136 3.98 -9.11 -2.27
C ILE A 136 3.14 -9.76 -3.36
N VAL A 137 3.15 -9.17 -4.56
CA VAL A 137 2.29 -9.58 -5.68
C VAL A 137 2.89 -10.70 -6.52
N ALA A 138 4.21 -10.80 -6.62
CA ALA A 138 4.91 -11.84 -7.39
C ALA A 138 6.30 -12.13 -6.83
N GLN A 139 6.89 -13.23 -7.33
CA GLN A 139 8.26 -13.59 -7.01
C GLN A 139 9.24 -12.61 -7.67
N ASN A 140 10.29 -12.21 -6.95
CA ASN A 140 11.38 -11.41 -7.49
C ASN A 140 12.40 -12.32 -8.20
N HIS A 141 12.24 -12.49 -9.50
CA HIS A 141 13.19 -13.21 -10.35
C HIS A 141 13.16 -12.63 -11.79
N GLY A 142 14.29 -12.37 -12.37
CA GLY A 142 14.41 -11.83 -13.74
C GLY A 142 13.89 -10.40 -13.88
N ASP A 143 13.14 -10.12 -14.95
CA ASP A 143 12.63 -8.79 -15.26
C ASP A 143 11.41 -8.43 -14.37
N ALA A 144 11.56 -7.41 -13.53
CA ALA A 144 10.53 -6.95 -12.60
C ALA A 144 9.27 -6.50 -13.33
N LEU A 145 9.38 -5.83 -14.48
CA LEU A 145 8.22 -5.38 -15.25
C LEU A 145 7.41 -6.57 -15.78
N MET A 146 8.09 -7.58 -16.33
CA MET A 146 7.42 -8.79 -16.80
C MET A 146 6.72 -9.54 -15.68
N GLN A 147 7.32 -9.58 -14.49
CA GLN A 147 6.69 -10.16 -13.30
C GLN A 147 5.36 -9.45 -12.98
N LEU A 148 5.39 -8.11 -12.89
CA LEU A 148 4.21 -7.31 -12.58
C LEU A 148 3.12 -7.42 -13.67
N LEU A 149 3.50 -7.50 -14.95
CA LEU A 149 2.55 -7.66 -16.06
C LEU A 149 1.83 -9.01 -16.05
N THR A 150 2.46 -10.07 -15.54
CA THR A 150 1.94 -11.45 -15.58
C THR A 150 1.20 -11.87 -14.31
N VAL A 151 1.10 -11.00 -13.31
CA VAL A 151 0.34 -11.29 -12.07
C VAL A 151 -1.15 -11.46 -12.39
N SER A 152 -1.76 -12.48 -11.82
CA SER A 152 -3.21 -12.68 -11.90
C SER A 152 -3.96 -11.50 -11.26
N PRO A 153 -4.88 -10.84 -11.99
CA PRO A 153 -5.70 -9.77 -11.42
C PRO A 153 -6.50 -10.22 -10.18
N LEU A 154 -6.93 -11.47 -10.13
CA LEU A 154 -7.64 -12.03 -8.98
C LEU A 154 -6.74 -12.08 -7.74
N ASN A 155 -5.46 -12.45 -7.88
CA ASN A 155 -4.54 -12.45 -6.76
C ASN A 155 -4.29 -11.03 -6.23
N VAL A 156 -4.17 -10.06 -7.14
CA VAL A 156 -4.01 -8.64 -6.78
C VAL A 156 -5.24 -8.12 -6.05
N SER A 157 -6.46 -8.39 -6.54
CA SER A 157 -7.69 -7.95 -5.89
C SER A 157 -7.88 -8.57 -4.50
N THR A 158 -7.57 -9.86 -4.35
CA THR A 158 -7.62 -10.54 -3.05
C THR A 158 -6.64 -9.92 -2.06
N LEU A 159 -5.43 -9.57 -2.50
CA LEU A 159 -4.42 -8.92 -1.67
C LEU A 159 -4.81 -7.47 -1.34
N ALA A 160 -5.43 -6.76 -2.30
CA ALA A 160 -5.96 -5.42 -2.07
C ALA A 160 -7.07 -5.40 -1.02
N ASP A 161 -8.01 -6.35 -1.07
CA ASP A 161 -9.05 -6.48 -0.03
C ASP A 161 -8.43 -6.73 1.36
N LYS A 162 -7.42 -7.58 1.46
CA LYS A 162 -6.70 -7.82 2.73
C LYS A 162 -6.09 -6.54 3.28
N ILE A 163 -5.36 -5.79 2.45
CA ILE A 163 -4.69 -4.54 2.87
C ILE A 163 -5.74 -3.50 3.27
N ALA A 164 -6.81 -3.34 2.49
CA ALA A 164 -7.86 -2.38 2.80
C ALA A 164 -8.56 -2.70 4.13
N ILE A 165 -8.83 -3.97 4.42
CA ILE A 165 -9.40 -4.41 5.71
C ILE A 165 -8.43 -4.13 6.86
N LEU A 166 -7.13 -4.40 6.69
CA LEU A 166 -6.12 -4.10 7.70
C LEU A 166 -6.07 -2.61 8.03
N ILE A 167 -6.06 -1.76 7.00
CA ILE A 167 -6.05 -0.29 7.18
C ILE A 167 -7.34 0.18 7.86
N LYS A 168 -8.51 -0.24 7.35
CA LYS A 168 -9.81 0.10 7.94
C LYS A 168 -9.88 -0.21 9.44
N ASN A 169 -9.31 -1.33 9.87
CA ASN A 169 -9.34 -1.75 11.26
C ASN A 169 -8.31 -1.01 12.15
N ALA A 170 -7.39 -0.27 11.54
CA ALA A 170 -6.31 0.44 12.21
C ALA A 170 -6.55 1.96 12.33
N VAL A 171 -7.48 2.53 11.52
CA VAL A 171 -7.85 3.97 11.48
C VAL A 171 -9.32 4.21 11.97
#